data_0333701ae87928bb7d22ca4923ab5429
#
_entry.id   0333701ae87928bb7d22ca4923ab5429
#
_cell.length_a   1.000
_cell.length_b   1.000
_cell.length_c   1.000
_cell.angle_alpha   90.00
_cell.angle_beta   90.00
_cell.angle_gamma   90.00
#
_symmetry.space_group_name_H-M   'P 1'
#
loop_
_entity.id
_entity.type
_entity.pdbx_description
1 polymer ?
#
loop_
_entity_poly.entity_id
_entity_poly.type
_entity_poly.pdbx_seq_one_letter_code
_entity_poly.pdbx_strand_id
1 'polypeptide(L)'
;LEKGRVTANELSEKFEVSVRTIYRDIDSLSSAGIPIYALQGKGGGIEIAKEFVLSNSLLTEDEKNLIMISLHNFDGTGNIFGDGLLTKLSALFKVKNTNWIEVDFNNWQNNKIKEETFNLLKSAILNKKIISFSYFATNKSETNRSAKAVRLLFKGQDWYLYAFCLLRNEFRYFKLSRIKNLVILPSSFDDDFEDVILKKEIKYEKLIRVKVKFDKKVAFRVYDELSPEIREDDEGNLYAQIEMPSDYNLYSYIFSYGDMAEVLEPVEIREKIRDMIEKMKNIYKI
;
A
#
# COMPACT_ATOMS: atom_id res chain seq x y z
N LEU A 1 27.49 11.20 8.24
CA LEU A 1 27.06 10.39 9.40
C LEU A 1 27.61 8.95 9.36
N GLU A 2 27.92 8.40 8.19
CA GLU A 2 28.41 7.01 8.05
C GLU A 2 29.87 6.80 8.51
N LYS A 3 30.70 7.83 8.38
CA LYS A 3 32.07 7.82 8.91
C LYS A 3 32.11 8.70 10.15
N GLY A 4 32.28 8.11 11.33
CA GLY A 4 32.22 8.81 12.60
C GLY A 4 33.13 10.02 12.72
N ARG A 5 34.31 10.04 12.04
CA ARG A 5 35.26 11.15 12.01
C ARG A 5 35.89 11.28 10.63
N VAL A 6 36.04 12.51 10.13
CA VAL A 6 36.64 12.83 8.82
C VAL A 6 37.56 14.04 8.96
N THR A 7 38.61 14.12 8.14
CA THR A 7 39.49 15.28 8.12
C THR A 7 38.97 16.37 7.19
N ALA A 8 39.40 17.62 7.42
CA ALA A 8 39.03 18.73 6.53
C ALA A 8 39.60 18.52 5.12
N ASN A 9 40.72 17.83 4.97
CA ASN A 9 41.31 17.47 3.68
C ASN A 9 40.43 16.47 2.93
N GLU A 10 39.98 15.39 3.58
CA GLU A 10 39.07 14.42 2.97
C GLU A 10 37.75 15.04 2.51
N LEU A 11 37.23 16.00 3.28
CA LEU A 11 36.01 16.72 2.90
C LEU A 11 36.30 17.68 1.72
N SER A 12 37.46 18.36 1.70
CA SER A 12 37.83 19.26 0.61
C SER A 12 37.99 18.52 -0.72
N GLU A 13 38.56 17.33 -0.69
CA GLU A 13 38.68 16.45 -1.86
C GLU A 13 37.30 15.94 -2.31
N LYS A 14 36.47 15.49 -1.36
CA LYS A 14 35.15 14.95 -1.67
C LYS A 14 34.19 15.97 -2.27
N PHE A 15 34.24 17.23 -1.79
CA PHE A 15 33.35 18.31 -2.24
C PHE A 15 34.00 19.24 -3.27
N GLU A 16 35.23 18.99 -3.67
CA GLU A 16 36.01 19.77 -4.64
C GLU A 16 36.09 21.27 -4.25
N VAL A 17 36.26 21.53 -2.95
CA VAL A 17 36.37 22.90 -2.41
C VAL A 17 37.64 23.05 -1.57
N SER A 18 38.03 24.31 -1.24
CA SER A 18 39.19 24.54 -0.39
C SER A 18 38.93 24.12 1.06
N VAL A 19 39.99 23.71 1.76
CA VAL A 19 39.95 23.40 3.21
C VAL A 19 39.40 24.60 4.02
N ARG A 20 39.69 25.83 3.57
CA ARG A 20 39.14 27.03 4.18
C ARG A 20 37.63 27.14 4.01
N THR A 21 37.10 26.74 2.86
CA THR A 21 35.66 26.64 2.63
C THR A 21 35.00 25.64 3.56
N ILE A 22 35.62 24.45 3.74
CA ILE A 22 35.13 23.43 4.67
C ILE A 22 34.99 24.00 6.09
N TYR A 23 36.03 24.69 6.63
CA TYR A 23 35.93 25.26 7.96
C TYR A 23 34.86 26.34 8.07
N ARG A 24 34.71 27.20 7.07
CA ARG A 24 33.64 28.19 7.04
C ARG A 24 32.23 27.55 7.03
N ASP A 25 32.08 26.48 6.28
CA ASP A 25 30.81 25.76 6.20
C ASP A 25 30.51 25.04 7.53
N ILE A 26 31.54 24.49 8.20
CA ILE A 26 31.43 23.94 9.56
C ILE A 26 31.00 25.00 10.57
N ASP A 27 31.60 26.20 10.51
CA ASP A 27 31.22 27.30 11.39
C ASP A 27 29.76 27.72 11.15
N SER A 28 29.33 27.74 9.89
CA SER A 28 27.95 28.05 9.51
C SER A 28 26.97 26.97 10.05
N LEU A 29 27.30 25.71 9.90
CA LEU A 29 26.52 24.58 10.42
C LEU A 29 26.47 24.59 11.95
N SER A 30 27.60 24.86 12.61
CA SER A 30 27.67 25.00 14.06
C SER A 30 26.82 26.16 14.57
N SER A 31 26.84 27.29 13.85
CA SER A 31 26.00 28.45 14.13
C SER A 31 24.51 28.18 13.93
N ALA A 32 24.17 27.26 13.05
CA ALA A 32 22.82 26.74 12.84
C ALA A 32 22.36 25.70 13.88
N GLY A 33 23.19 25.46 14.94
CA GLY A 33 22.85 24.56 16.04
C GLY A 33 23.22 23.10 15.82
N ILE A 34 23.98 22.78 14.77
CA ILE A 34 24.50 21.42 14.55
C ILE A 34 25.79 21.27 15.36
N PRO A 35 25.86 20.38 16.37
CA PRO A 35 27.05 20.23 17.20
C PRO A 35 28.16 19.48 16.48
N ILE A 36 28.91 20.23 15.68
CA ILE A 36 30.09 19.76 14.96
C ILE A 36 31.32 20.21 15.73
N TYR A 37 32.25 19.29 15.98
CA TYR A 37 33.50 19.57 16.67
C TYR A 37 34.68 19.34 15.74
N ALA A 38 35.57 20.31 15.69
CA ALA A 38 36.89 20.16 15.06
C ALA A 38 37.92 19.88 16.11
N LEU A 39 38.48 18.68 16.14
CA LEU A 39 39.55 18.27 17.04
C LEU A 39 40.90 18.49 16.37
N GLN A 40 41.80 19.22 17.05
CA GLN A 40 43.16 19.50 16.58
C GLN A 40 44.13 18.41 17.02
N GLY A 41 45.20 18.20 16.25
CA GLY A 41 46.33 17.33 16.60
C GLY A 41 46.39 16.04 15.80
N LYS A 42 47.40 15.17 16.19
CA LYS A 42 47.65 13.89 15.52
C LYS A 42 46.49 12.93 15.80
N GLY A 43 45.64 12.69 14.81
CA GLY A 43 44.38 11.94 14.97
C GLY A 43 43.14 12.83 15.15
N GLY A 44 43.30 14.14 14.99
CA GLY A 44 42.19 15.10 14.96
C GLY A 44 41.31 14.91 13.72
N GLY A 45 40.25 15.67 13.65
CA GLY A 45 39.27 15.63 12.56
C GLY A 45 37.98 16.31 12.95
N ILE A 46 37.04 16.28 12.03
CA ILE A 46 35.71 16.83 12.19
C ILE A 46 34.79 15.68 12.53
N GLU A 47 34.04 15.81 13.61
CA GLU A 47 33.00 14.84 13.99
C GLU A 47 31.74 15.55 14.48
N ILE A 48 30.63 14.93 14.30
CA ILE A 48 29.34 15.34 14.87
C ILE A 48 29.25 14.67 16.25
N ALA A 49 28.74 15.41 17.25
CA ALA A 49 28.54 14.84 18.59
C ALA A 49 27.82 13.50 18.52
N LYS A 50 28.33 12.48 19.22
CA LYS A 50 27.72 11.13 19.22
C LYS A 50 26.27 11.12 19.72
N GLU A 51 25.92 12.11 20.52
CA GLU A 51 24.58 12.30 21.08
C GLU A 51 23.67 13.16 20.15
N PHE A 52 24.22 13.70 19.09
CA PHE A 52 23.46 14.39 18.05
C PHE A 52 22.78 13.35 17.16
N VAL A 53 21.88 12.67 17.78
CA VAL A 53 20.86 11.93 17.05
C VAL A 53 19.98 12.97 16.38
N LEU A 54 19.49 12.69 15.19
CA LEU A 54 18.58 13.43 14.30
C LEU A 54 17.41 14.21 14.99
N SER A 55 17.53 14.49 16.30
CA SER A 55 16.41 14.72 17.17
C SER A 55 15.79 16.11 17.11
N ASN A 56 16.46 17.17 16.78
CA ASN A 56 15.77 18.47 16.91
C ASN A 56 16.10 19.58 15.91
N SER A 57 17.11 19.46 15.08
CA SER A 57 17.50 20.58 14.21
C SER A 57 17.23 20.37 12.71
N LEU A 58 16.88 19.15 12.29
CA LEU A 58 16.62 18.84 10.88
C LEU A 58 15.14 18.71 10.55
N LEU A 59 14.26 18.49 11.52
CA LEU A 59 12.83 18.36 11.34
C LEU A 59 12.09 19.40 12.18
N THR A 60 11.19 20.11 11.57
CA THR A 60 10.23 20.99 12.28
C THR A 60 9.26 20.16 13.11
N GLU A 61 8.59 20.79 14.06
CA GLU A 61 7.55 20.11 14.88
C GLU A 61 6.41 19.57 13.99
N ASP A 62 6.05 20.30 12.94
CA ASP A 62 5.01 19.86 11.98
C ASP A 62 5.47 18.63 11.19
N GLU A 63 6.72 18.57 10.75
CA GLU A 63 7.27 17.40 10.07
C GLU A 63 7.35 16.17 10.98
N LYS A 64 7.75 16.35 12.25
CA LYS A 64 7.74 15.28 13.24
C LYS A 64 6.32 14.74 13.48
N ASN A 65 5.35 15.65 13.64
CA ASN A 65 3.95 15.28 13.79
C ASN A 65 3.43 14.53 12.57
N LEU A 66 3.76 14.99 11.36
CA LEU A 66 3.34 14.34 10.12
C LEU A 66 3.92 12.93 9.98
N ILE A 67 5.20 12.74 10.33
CA ILE A 67 5.84 11.42 10.38
C ILE A 67 5.10 10.49 11.36
N MET A 68 4.84 10.98 12.58
CA MET A 68 4.16 10.18 13.62
C MET A 68 2.75 9.78 13.19
N ILE A 69 1.96 10.71 12.63
CA ILE A 69 0.61 10.45 12.12
C ILE A 69 0.66 9.43 10.97
N SER A 70 1.60 9.60 10.03
CA SER A 70 1.76 8.68 8.91
C SER A 70 2.07 7.26 9.36
N LEU A 71 3.01 7.10 10.31
CA LEU A 71 3.38 5.81 10.85
C LEU A 71 2.24 5.17 11.65
N HIS A 72 1.52 5.96 12.46
CA HIS A 72 0.40 5.47 13.24
C HIS A 72 -0.74 4.95 12.34
N ASN A 73 -1.09 5.72 11.31
CA ASN A 73 -2.10 5.30 10.34
C ASN A 73 -1.67 4.06 9.56
N PHE A 74 -0.37 3.94 9.24
CA PHE A 74 0.15 2.76 8.55
C PHE A 74 0.10 1.50 9.42
N ASP A 75 0.28 1.64 10.73
CA ASP A 75 0.18 0.53 11.69
C ASP A 75 -1.24 -0.03 11.78
N GLY A 76 -2.27 0.80 11.58
CA GLY A 76 -3.68 0.40 11.46
C GLY A 76 -3.95 -0.61 10.32
N THR A 77 -3.04 -0.78 9.35
CA THR A 77 -3.17 -1.77 8.27
C THR A 77 -2.80 -3.19 8.68
N GLY A 78 -2.28 -3.43 9.88
CA GLY A 78 -1.96 -4.78 10.37
C GLY A 78 -0.70 -4.94 11.21
N ASN A 79 -0.40 -4.01 12.12
CA ASN A 79 0.76 -4.07 13.04
C ASN A 79 2.10 -4.32 12.32
N ILE A 80 2.35 -3.52 11.27
CA ILE A 80 3.50 -3.68 10.35
C ILE A 80 4.83 -3.40 11.05
N PHE A 81 4.83 -2.50 12.04
CA PHE A 81 6.06 -2.02 12.69
C PHE A 81 6.41 -2.74 13.98
N GLY A 82 5.52 -3.58 14.51
CA GLY A 82 5.70 -4.25 15.80
C GLY A 82 5.55 -3.31 16.99
N ASP A 83 5.28 -3.90 18.16
CA ASP A 83 5.09 -3.16 19.39
C ASP A 83 6.32 -2.33 19.76
N GLY A 84 6.14 -1.04 19.96
CA GLY A 84 7.12 -0.15 20.56
C GLY A 84 7.88 0.78 19.59
N LEU A 85 7.79 0.66 18.26
CA LEU A 85 8.45 1.62 17.35
C LEU A 85 7.85 3.02 17.51
N LEU A 86 6.52 3.13 17.48
CA LEU A 86 5.81 4.40 17.67
C LEU A 86 6.13 5.03 19.02
N THR A 87 6.17 4.23 20.10
CA THR A 87 6.54 4.68 21.44
C THR A 87 7.96 5.22 21.46
N LYS A 88 8.91 4.53 20.84
CA LYS A 88 10.32 4.98 20.78
C LYS A 88 10.47 6.27 19.97
N LEU A 89 9.76 6.39 18.83
CA LEU A 89 9.81 7.59 18.00
C LEU A 89 9.12 8.77 18.67
N SER A 90 8.00 8.56 19.35
CA SER A 90 7.31 9.58 20.15
C SER A 90 8.21 10.13 21.25
N ALA A 91 8.92 9.26 21.97
CA ALA A 91 9.88 9.66 22.98
C ALA A 91 11.08 10.41 22.37
N LEU A 92 11.57 9.96 21.20
CA LEU A 92 12.69 10.59 20.49
C LEU A 92 12.33 12.00 19.99
N PHE A 93 11.16 12.15 19.38
CA PHE A 93 10.71 13.42 18.82
C PHE A 93 10.13 14.37 19.88
N LYS A 94 9.85 13.88 21.09
CA LYS A 94 9.20 14.62 22.18
C LYS A 94 7.86 15.24 21.79
N VAL A 95 7.19 14.62 20.83
CA VAL A 95 5.89 15.08 20.31
C VAL A 95 4.77 14.45 21.10
N LYS A 96 3.84 15.26 21.61
CA LYS A 96 2.56 14.77 22.13
C LYS A 96 1.70 14.35 20.94
N ASN A 97 1.35 13.07 20.90
CA ASN A 97 0.54 12.49 19.83
C ASN A 97 -0.84 13.19 19.76
N THR A 98 -0.97 14.17 18.88
CA THR A 98 -2.25 14.79 18.54
C THR A 98 -2.79 14.09 17.30
N ASN A 99 -3.44 12.94 17.49
CA ASN A 99 -4.13 12.24 16.42
C ASN A 99 -5.37 13.04 16.00
N TRP A 100 -5.21 13.91 15.01
CA TRP A 100 -6.33 14.60 14.38
C TRP A 100 -6.83 13.89 13.12
N ILE A 101 -6.10 12.87 12.65
CA ILE A 101 -6.48 11.95 11.58
C ILE A 101 -6.29 10.53 12.08
N GLU A 102 -7.32 9.73 11.97
CA GLU A 102 -7.27 8.28 12.15
C GLU A 102 -7.77 7.62 10.88
N VAL A 103 -6.99 6.67 10.34
CA VAL A 103 -7.39 5.89 9.16
C VAL A 103 -7.64 4.47 9.62
N ASP A 104 -8.90 4.08 9.62
CA ASP A 104 -9.29 2.70 9.91
C ASP A 104 -9.37 1.90 8.60
N PHE A 105 -8.43 1.00 8.43
CA PHE A 105 -8.40 0.06 7.31
C PHE A 105 -9.13 -1.25 7.63
N ASN A 106 -9.78 -1.35 8.78
CA ASN A 106 -10.53 -2.56 9.15
C ASN A 106 -11.78 -2.66 8.28
N ASN A 107 -11.84 -3.71 7.50
CA ASN A 107 -13.06 -4.07 6.78
C ASN A 107 -14.02 -4.76 7.76
N TRP A 108 -15.31 -4.45 7.68
CA TRP A 108 -16.39 -5.08 8.47
C TRP A 108 -16.36 -6.62 8.39
N GLN A 109 -15.67 -7.19 7.40
CA GLN A 109 -15.56 -8.63 7.15
C GLN A 109 -14.33 -9.31 7.79
N ASN A 110 -13.67 -8.68 8.75
CA ASN A 110 -12.64 -9.31 9.60
C ASN A 110 -11.55 -10.12 8.83
N ASN A 111 -11.12 -9.62 7.67
CA ASN A 111 -10.02 -10.19 6.91
C ASN A 111 -8.66 -9.80 7.53
N LYS A 112 -8.48 -10.09 8.82
CA LYS A 112 -7.15 -10.01 9.43
C LYS A 112 -6.25 -10.98 8.66
N ILE A 113 -5.36 -10.45 7.86
CA ILE A 113 -4.24 -11.22 7.34
C ILE A 113 -3.54 -11.78 8.56
N LYS A 114 -3.31 -13.10 8.56
CA LYS A 114 -2.54 -13.70 9.64
C LYS A 114 -1.20 -12.98 9.67
N GLU A 115 -0.89 -12.35 10.76
CA GLU A 115 0.38 -11.64 11.00
C GLU A 115 1.58 -12.49 10.57
N GLU A 116 1.49 -13.78 10.80
CA GLU A 116 2.46 -14.78 10.35
C GLU A 116 2.67 -14.75 8.83
N THR A 117 1.61 -14.72 8.02
CA THR A 117 1.73 -14.67 6.54
C THR A 117 2.41 -13.38 6.09
N PHE A 118 2.07 -12.26 6.72
CA PHE A 118 2.67 -10.98 6.42
C PHE A 118 4.17 -10.97 6.74
N ASN A 119 4.56 -11.46 7.93
CA ASN A 119 5.94 -11.53 8.37
C ASN A 119 6.79 -12.49 7.51
N LEU A 120 6.22 -13.63 7.10
CA LEU A 120 6.89 -14.54 6.16
C LEU A 120 7.13 -13.86 4.80
N LEU A 121 6.15 -13.18 4.25
CA LEU A 121 6.29 -12.46 2.98
C LEU A 121 7.29 -11.31 3.09
N LYS A 122 7.24 -10.52 4.17
CA LYS A 122 8.23 -9.47 4.45
C LYS A 122 9.65 -10.05 4.49
N SER A 123 9.84 -11.15 5.20
CA SER A 123 11.14 -11.83 5.27
C SER A 123 11.60 -12.32 3.89
N ALA A 124 10.69 -12.93 3.11
CA ALA A 124 11.02 -13.42 1.78
C ALA A 124 11.42 -12.30 0.82
N ILE A 125 10.73 -11.15 0.88
CA ILE A 125 11.04 -9.96 0.06
C ILE A 125 12.41 -9.40 0.42
N LEU A 126 12.64 -9.12 1.71
CA LEU A 126 13.89 -8.50 2.17
C LEU A 126 15.12 -9.38 1.92
N ASN A 127 14.96 -10.71 1.95
CA ASN A 127 16.05 -11.67 1.72
C ASN A 127 16.05 -12.24 0.29
N LYS A 128 15.31 -11.64 -0.64
CA LYS A 128 15.21 -12.06 -2.06
C LYS A 128 14.98 -13.57 -2.20
N LYS A 129 14.05 -14.15 -1.42
CA LYS A 129 13.74 -15.57 -1.42
C LYS A 129 12.60 -15.93 -2.35
N ILE A 130 12.72 -17.11 -2.96
CA ILE A 130 11.61 -17.73 -3.70
C ILE A 130 10.62 -18.30 -2.69
N ILE A 131 9.35 -18.11 -2.96
CA ILE A 131 8.25 -18.65 -2.16
C ILE A 131 7.44 -19.66 -2.95
N SER A 132 6.84 -20.60 -2.24
CA SER A 132 5.84 -21.55 -2.77
C SER A 132 4.55 -21.44 -1.98
N PHE A 133 3.41 -21.49 -2.66
CA PHE A 133 2.09 -21.37 -2.05
C PHE A 133 0.98 -21.96 -2.92
N SER A 134 -0.13 -22.35 -2.30
CA SER A 134 -1.39 -22.65 -2.98
C SER A 134 -2.17 -21.35 -3.19
N TYR A 135 -2.74 -21.14 -4.37
CA TYR A 135 -3.50 -19.96 -4.70
C TYR A 135 -4.87 -20.27 -5.27
N PHE A 136 -5.91 -19.68 -4.68
CA PHE A 136 -7.28 -19.76 -5.19
C PHE A 136 -7.49 -18.70 -6.27
N ALA A 137 -7.48 -19.13 -7.52
CA ALA A 137 -7.76 -18.23 -8.65
C ALA A 137 -9.27 -17.96 -8.80
N THR A 138 -9.62 -16.87 -9.48
CA THR A 138 -11.03 -16.48 -9.72
C THR A 138 -11.81 -17.52 -10.50
N ASN A 139 -11.15 -18.38 -11.28
CA ASN A 139 -11.72 -19.46 -12.05
C ASN A 139 -12.00 -20.76 -11.24
N LYS A 140 -12.07 -20.64 -9.91
CA LYS A 140 -12.39 -21.74 -8.97
C LYS A 140 -11.37 -22.89 -8.90
N SER A 141 -10.18 -22.76 -9.47
CA SER A 141 -9.12 -23.77 -9.34
C SER A 141 -8.10 -23.36 -8.28
N GLU A 142 -7.78 -24.28 -7.40
CA GLU A 142 -6.59 -24.17 -6.55
C GLU A 142 -5.36 -24.57 -7.36
N THR A 143 -4.33 -23.77 -7.31
CA THR A 143 -3.10 -24.01 -8.07
C THR A 143 -1.88 -23.73 -7.23
N ASN A 144 -0.89 -24.62 -7.30
CA ASN A 144 0.39 -24.38 -6.65
C ASN A 144 1.23 -23.40 -7.47
N ARG A 145 1.85 -22.46 -6.80
CA ARG A 145 2.65 -21.40 -7.38
C ARG A 145 4.00 -21.33 -6.70
N SER A 146 5.02 -21.06 -7.51
CA SER A 146 6.31 -20.59 -7.02
C SER A 146 6.58 -19.21 -7.62
N ALA A 147 7.08 -18.30 -6.81
CA ALA A 147 7.27 -16.92 -7.24
C ALA A 147 8.47 -16.27 -6.53
N LYS A 148 9.12 -15.34 -7.23
CA LYS A 148 10.07 -14.40 -6.65
C LYS A 148 9.27 -13.29 -5.99
N ALA A 149 9.32 -13.19 -4.65
CA ALA A 149 8.57 -12.19 -3.90
C ALA A 149 9.23 -10.81 -4.08
N VAL A 150 8.46 -9.80 -4.50
CA VAL A 150 9.00 -8.48 -4.85
C VAL A 150 8.50 -7.39 -3.92
N ARG A 151 7.19 -7.26 -3.73
CA ARG A 151 6.61 -6.17 -2.94
C ARG A 151 5.23 -6.52 -2.39
N LEU A 152 4.94 -6.03 -1.18
CA LEU A 152 3.57 -5.98 -0.66
C LEU A 152 2.91 -4.67 -1.07
N LEU A 153 1.66 -4.75 -1.50
CA LEU A 153 0.86 -3.61 -1.93
C LEU A 153 -0.49 -3.63 -1.22
N PHE A 154 -0.85 -2.53 -0.58
CA PHE A 154 -2.21 -2.30 -0.08
C PHE A 154 -3.02 -1.53 -1.13
N LYS A 155 -4.12 -2.10 -1.59
CA LYS A 155 -4.98 -1.50 -2.63
C LYS A 155 -6.43 -1.91 -2.44
N GLY A 156 -7.34 -0.94 -2.42
CA GLY A 156 -8.78 -1.20 -2.35
C GLY A 156 -9.18 -2.03 -1.13
N GLN A 157 -8.65 -1.71 0.05
CA GLN A 157 -8.87 -2.38 1.33
C GLN A 157 -8.29 -3.81 1.43
N ASP A 158 -7.44 -4.22 0.50
CA ASP A 158 -6.83 -5.54 0.47
C ASP A 158 -5.31 -5.49 0.28
N TRP A 159 -4.64 -6.45 0.86
CA TRP A 159 -3.22 -6.67 0.63
C TRP A 159 -2.97 -7.60 -0.54
N TYR A 160 -1.98 -7.25 -1.34
CA TYR A 160 -1.51 -8.03 -2.47
C TYR A 160 -0.01 -8.25 -2.38
N LEU A 161 0.43 -9.42 -2.78
CA LEU A 161 1.81 -9.69 -3.11
C LEU A 161 2.01 -9.44 -4.60
N TYR A 162 2.91 -8.52 -4.95
CA TYR A 162 3.44 -8.40 -6.30
C TYR A 162 4.66 -9.28 -6.43
N ALA A 163 4.64 -10.22 -7.35
CA ALA A 163 5.68 -11.23 -7.50
C ALA A 163 5.83 -11.67 -8.94
N PHE A 164 7.05 -12.10 -9.31
CA PHE A 164 7.29 -12.75 -10.58
C PHE A 164 6.94 -14.25 -10.47
N CYS A 165 5.87 -14.63 -11.14
CA CYS A 165 5.33 -16.01 -11.12
C CYS A 165 6.17 -16.91 -12.03
N LEU A 166 6.88 -17.88 -11.46
CA LEU A 166 7.73 -18.80 -12.22
C LEU A 166 6.93 -19.70 -13.17
N LEU A 167 5.69 -20.08 -12.79
CA LEU A 167 4.84 -20.91 -13.66
C LEU A 167 4.34 -20.18 -14.90
N ARG A 168 4.11 -18.86 -14.81
CA ARG A 168 3.58 -18.04 -15.91
C ARG A 168 4.62 -17.19 -16.57
N ASN A 169 5.82 -17.12 -15.99
CA ASN A 169 6.95 -16.29 -16.44
C ASN A 169 6.58 -14.82 -16.63
N GLU A 170 5.78 -14.28 -15.68
CA GLU A 170 5.28 -12.90 -15.71
C GLU A 170 5.05 -12.35 -14.30
N PHE A 171 5.06 -11.01 -14.15
CA PHE A 171 4.66 -10.36 -12.91
C PHE A 171 3.16 -10.43 -12.70
N ARG A 172 2.75 -10.80 -11.48
CA ARG A 172 1.36 -10.94 -11.09
C ARG A 172 1.09 -10.38 -9.69
N TYR A 173 -0.15 -9.98 -9.48
CA TYR A 173 -0.69 -9.67 -8.16
C TYR A 173 -1.38 -10.90 -7.58
N PHE A 174 -1.02 -11.24 -6.36
CA PHE A 174 -1.67 -12.29 -5.59
C PHE A 174 -2.32 -11.69 -4.36
N LYS A 175 -3.65 -11.72 -4.27
CA LYS A 175 -4.38 -11.25 -3.08
C LYS A 175 -4.01 -12.14 -1.89
N LEU A 176 -3.55 -11.55 -0.78
CA LEU A 176 -3.03 -12.31 0.37
C LEU A 176 -4.07 -13.26 0.97
N SER A 177 -5.34 -12.84 1.02
CA SER A 177 -6.45 -13.67 1.52
C SER A 177 -6.67 -14.97 0.72
N ARG A 178 -6.11 -15.08 -0.49
CA ARG A 178 -6.21 -16.25 -1.38
C ARG A 178 -4.95 -17.11 -1.36
N ILE A 179 -3.93 -16.72 -0.61
CA ILE A 179 -2.68 -17.49 -0.43
C ILE A 179 -2.86 -18.46 0.73
N LYS A 180 -2.54 -19.71 0.50
CA LYS A 180 -2.51 -20.78 1.52
C LYS A 180 -1.20 -21.54 1.45
N ASN A 181 -0.84 -22.20 2.55
CA ASN A 181 0.34 -23.08 2.62
C ASN A 181 1.62 -22.37 2.12
N LEU A 182 1.82 -21.12 2.56
CA LEU A 182 2.98 -20.32 2.19
C LEU A 182 4.25 -20.90 2.84
N VAL A 183 5.26 -21.14 2.01
CA VAL A 183 6.58 -21.62 2.43
C VAL A 183 7.66 -20.80 1.74
N ILE A 184 8.68 -20.37 2.50
CA ILE A 184 9.89 -19.77 1.95
C ILE A 184 10.84 -20.91 1.54
N LEU A 185 11.24 -20.91 0.27
CA LEU A 185 12.19 -21.89 -0.23
C LEU A 185 13.62 -21.49 0.11
N PRO A 186 14.56 -22.44 0.21
CA PRO A 186 15.99 -22.15 0.45
C PRO A 186 16.60 -21.27 -0.67
N SER A 187 16.08 -21.41 -1.90
CA SER A 187 16.56 -20.72 -3.08
C SER A 187 16.30 -19.20 -3.00
N SER A 188 17.30 -18.42 -3.38
CA SER A 188 17.22 -16.97 -3.56
C SER A 188 17.33 -16.61 -5.05
N PHE A 189 17.06 -15.35 -5.36
CA PHE A 189 17.21 -14.78 -6.68
C PHE A 189 18.03 -13.48 -6.60
N ASP A 190 18.80 -13.20 -7.64
CA ASP A 190 19.67 -12.01 -7.71
C ASP A 190 19.09 -10.90 -8.60
N ASP A 191 17.90 -11.14 -9.19
CA ASP A 191 17.25 -10.15 -10.03
C ASP A 191 17.00 -8.86 -9.23
N ASP A 192 17.27 -7.74 -9.89
CA ASP A 192 16.91 -6.42 -9.36
C ASP A 192 15.53 -6.03 -9.86
N PHE A 193 14.64 -5.86 -8.91
CA PHE A 193 13.25 -5.46 -9.16
C PHE A 193 12.90 -4.11 -8.52
N GLU A 194 13.90 -3.32 -8.10
CA GLU A 194 13.65 -2.02 -7.45
C GLU A 194 12.92 -1.05 -8.36
N ASP A 195 13.32 -1.00 -9.64
CA ASP A 195 12.75 -0.12 -10.66
C ASP A 195 11.56 -0.74 -11.41
N VAL A 196 11.11 -1.93 -11.02
CA VAL A 196 9.95 -2.52 -11.68
C VAL A 196 8.73 -1.66 -11.41
N ILE A 197 8.29 -0.95 -12.45
CA ILE A 197 7.07 -0.14 -12.42
C ILE A 197 5.90 -1.09 -12.15
N LEU A 198 5.25 -0.89 -11.01
CA LEU A 198 3.99 -1.56 -10.72
C LEU A 198 3.04 -1.27 -11.88
N LYS A 199 2.62 -2.30 -12.62
CA LYS A 199 1.56 -2.12 -13.61
C LYS A 199 0.36 -1.54 -12.88
N LYS A 200 0.17 -0.22 -12.96
CA LYS A 200 -0.87 0.52 -12.23
C LYS A 200 -2.28 0.07 -12.60
N GLU A 201 -2.42 -0.57 -13.75
CA GLU A 201 -3.69 -1.01 -14.27
C GLU A 201 -3.63 -2.49 -14.58
N ILE A 202 -4.52 -3.27 -13.97
CA ILE A 202 -5.00 -4.47 -14.61
C ILE A 202 -5.71 -3.92 -15.85
N LYS A 203 -5.07 -3.99 -17.03
CA LYS A 203 -5.76 -3.69 -18.27
C LYS A 203 -6.87 -4.73 -18.41
N TYR A 204 -8.06 -4.36 -18.02
CA TYR A 204 -9.24 -5.09 -18.43
C TYR A 204 -9.37 -4.91 -19.93
N GLU A 205 -9.22 -5.98 -20.68
CA GLU A 205 -9.20 -5.93 -22.15
C GLU A 205 -10.49 -5.36 -22.73
N LYS A 206 -11.58 -5.36 -21.97
CA LYS A 206 -12.89 -4.87 -22.44
C LYS A 206 -13.76 -4.43 -21.25
N LEU A 207 -13.85 -3.12 -21.03
CA LEU A 207 -14.86 -2.55 -20.16
C LEU A 207 -16.16 -2.41 -20.95
N ILE A 208 -17.29 -2.68 -20.30
CA ILE A 208 -18.62 -2.39 -20.84
C ILE A 208 -19.25 -1.29 -20.00
N ARG A 209 -20.06 -0.46 -20.66
CA ARG A 209 -20.87 0.56 -20.02
C ARG A 209 -22.25 0.01 -19.77
N VAL A 210 -22.68 0.10 -18.52
CA VAL A 210 -23.98 -0.40 -18.08
C VAL A 210 -24.76 0.76 -17.47
N LYS A 211 -25.94 1.05 -18.02
CA LYS A 211 -26.87 2.03 -17.43
C LYS A 211 -27.75 1.32 -16.41
N VAL A 212 -27.78 1.86 -15.22
CA VAL A 212 -28.53 1.30 -14.09
C VAL A 212 -29.45 2.36 -13.49
N LYS A 213 -30.69 1.98 -13.22
CA LYS A 213 -31.63 2.73 -12.39
C LYS A 213 -31.56 2.19 -10.98
N PHE A 214 -31.46 3.07 -10.00
CA PHE A 214 -31.42 2.75 -8.56
C PHE A 214 -32.62 3.38 -7.85
N ASP A 215 -33.20 2.63 -6.92
CA ASP A 215 -34.22 3.15 -6.02
C ASP A 215 -33.59 4.21 -5.09
N LYS A 216 -34.33 5.27 -4.77
CA LYS A 216 -33.90 6.34 -3.87
C LYS A 216 -33.45 5.86 -2.50
N LYS A 217 -33.91 4.70 -2.04
CA LYS A 217 -33.50 4.12 -0.75
C LYS A 217 -32.02 3.81 -0.67
N VAL A 218 -31.37 3.60 -1.80
CA VAL A 218 -29.92 3.34 -1.88
C VAL A 218 -29.12 4.53 -2.40
N ALA A 219 -29.72 5.72 -2.40
CA ALA A 219 -29.10 6.94 -2.91
C ALA A 219 -27.75 7.23 -2.23
N PHE A 220 -27.66 7.05 -0.90
CA PHE A 220 -26.41 7.25 -0.15
C PHE A 220 -25.26 6.42 -0.74
N ARG A 221 -25.51 5.15 -1.04
CA ARG A 221 -24.50 4.25 -1.58
C ARG A 221 -24.14 4.60 -3.04
N VAL A 222 -25.15 5.01 -3.83
CA VAL A 222 -24.93 5.42 -5.22
C VAL A 222 -24.04 6.66 -5.28
N TYR A 223 -24.27 7.65 -4.40
CA TYR A 223 -23.41 8.84 -4.30
C TYR A 223 -22.02 8.52 -3.78
N ASP A 224 -21.85 7.56 -2.86
CA ASP A 224 -20.57 7.16 -2.31
C ASP A 224 -19.71 6.39 -3.33
N GLU A 225 -20.34 5.54 -4.16
CA GLU A 225 -19.64 4.60 -5.04
C GLU A 225 -19.54 5.08 -6.49
N LEU A 226 -20.52 5.86 -6.97
CA LEU A 226 -20.68 6.25 -8.38
C LEU A 226 -20.67 7.78 -8.51
N SER A 227 -19.55 8.36 -8.87
CA SER A 227 -19.43 9.79 -9.15
C SER A 227 -18.86 10.00 -10.56
N PRO A 228 -19.10 11.10 -11.27
CA PRO A 228 -19.91 12.29 -10.99
C PRO A 228 -21.20 12.45 -11.82
N GLU A 229 -21.60 11.51 -12.65
CA GLU A 229 -22.73 11.66 -13.59
C GLU A 229 -23.97 10.89 -13.13
N ILE A 230 -24.55 11.31 -12.00
CA ILE A 230 -25.81 10.76 -11.51
C ILE A 230 -26.94 11.71 -11.91
N ARG A 231 -28.02 11.16 -12.48
CA ARG A 231 -29.26 11.89 -12.77
C ARG A 231 -30.37 11.38 -11.86
N GLU A 232 -31.17 12.27 -11.38
CA GLU A 232 -32.33 11.97 -10.55
C GLU A 232 -33.63 12.27 -11.34
N ASP A 233 -34.63 11.40 -11.21
CA ASP A 233 -35.97 11.65 -11.75
C ASP A 233 -36.88 12.33 -10.70
N ASP A 234 -38.07 12.71 -11.13
CA ASP A 234 -39.04 13.41 -10.27
C ASP A 234 -39.56 12.54 -9.10
N GLU A 235 -39.35 11.22 -9.16
CA GLU A 235 -39.69 10.27 -8.10
C GLU A 235 -38.55 10.06 -7.10
N GLY A 236 -37.34 10.61 -7.40
CA GLY A 236 -36.13 10.49 -6.60
C GLY A 236 -35.28 9.24 -6.95
N ASN A 237 -35.60 8.52 -8.03
CA ASN A 237 -34.76 7.42 -8.48
C ASN A 237 -33.49 7.96 -9.16
N LEU A 238 -32.40 7.25 -9.02
CA LEU A 238 -31.09 7.66 -9.54
C LEU A 238 -30.73 6.83 -10.78
N TYR A 239 -30.14 7.50 -11.75
CA TYR A 239 -29.64 6.88 -12.97
C TYR A 239 -28.15 7.13 -13.08
N ALA A 240 -27.37 6.07 -13.12
CA ALA A 240 -25.92 6.15 -13.26
C ALA A 240 -25.40 5.18 -14.32
N GLN A 241 -24.19 5.47 -14.79
CA GLN A 241 -23.47 4.64 -15.74
C GLN A 241 -22.26 4.00 -15.05
N ILE A 242 -22.16 2.68 -15.12
CA ILE A 242 -21.08 1.88 -14.54
C ILE A 242 -20.20 1.40 -15.68
N GLU A 243 -18.87 1.58 -15.55
CA GLU A 243 -17.88 0.98 -16.44
C GLU A 243 -17.14 -0.15 -15.72
N MET A 244 -17.38 -1.38 -16.11
CA MET A 244 -16.76 -2.57 -15.53
C MET A 244 -16.51 -3.66 -16.59
N PRO A 245 -15.55 -4.59 -16.34
CA PRO A 245 -15.43 -5.80 -17.15
C PRO A 245 -16.72 -6.60 -17.13
N SER A 246 -17.10 -7.20 -18.28
CA SER A 246 -18.26 -8.10 -18.37
C SER A 246 -17.94 -9.47 -17.77
N ASP A 247 -17.67 -9.49 -16.47
CA ASP A 247 -17.35 -10.70 -15.72
C ASP A 247 -18.25 -10.86 -14.49
N TYR A 248 -17.95 -11.84 -13.65
CA TYR A 248 -18.70 -12.12 -12.43
C TYR A 248 -18.77 -10.91 -11.47
N ASN A 249 -17.76 -10.05 -11.47
CA ASN A 249 -17.72 -8.90 -10.55
C ASN A 249 -18.82 -7.89 -10.87
N LEU A 250 -19.11 -7.65 -12.16
CA LEU A 250 -20.21 -6.79 -12.58
C LEU A 250 -21.56 -7.29 -12.05
N TYR A 251 -21.83 -8.58 -12.23
CA TYR A 251 -23.12 -9.16 -11.78
C TYR A 251 -23.21 -9.14 -10.25
N SER A 252 -22.12 -9.51 -9.54
CA SER A 252 -22.06 -9.44 -8.10
C SER A 252 -22.28 -8.04 -7.57
N TYR A 253 -21.72 -7.03 -8.24
CA TYR A 253 -21.88 -5.63 -7.88
C TYR A 253 -23.37 -5.22 -8.01
N ILE A 254 -24.00 -5.53 -9.12
CA ILE A 254 -25.42 -5.21 -9.34
C ILE A 254 -26.30 -5.94 -8.31
N PHE A 255 -26.09 -7.24 -8.10
CA PHE A 255 -26.84 -8.02 -7.11
C PHE A 255 -26.61 -7.56 -5.66
N SER A 256 -25.52 -6.86 -5.38
CA SER A 256 -25.29 -6.30 -4.04
C SER A 256 -26.26 -5.19 -3.65
N TYR A 257 -27.01 -4.64 -4.62
CA TYR A 257 -28.11 -3.70 -4.40
C TYR A 257 -29.47 -4.39 -4.19
N GLY A 258 -29.54 -5.73 -4.37
CA GLY A 258 -30.78 -6.50 -4.26
C GLY A 258 -31.78 -6.13 -5.33
N ASP A 259 -33.02 -5.84 -4.91
CA ASP A 259 -34.13 -5.39 -5.76
C ASP A 259 -34.15 -3.87 -5.98
N MET A 260 -33.15 -3.15 -5.46
CA MET A 260 -33.05 -1.69 -5.55
C MET A 260 -32.26 -1.21 -6.78
N ALA A 261 -31.81 -2.11 -7.66
CA ALA A 261 -31.08 -1.77 -8.87
C ALA A 261 -31.65 -2.50 -10.09
N GLU A 262 -31.92 -1.74 -11.16
CA GLU A 262 -32.38 -2.27 -12.43
C GLU A 262 -31.39 -1.91 -13.55
N VAL A 263 -30.87 -2.91 -14.25
CA VAL A 263 -30.06 -2.68 -15.46
C VAL A 263 -30.97 -2.30 -16.61
N LEU A 264 -30.73 -1.14 -17.20
CA LEU A 264 -31.49 -0.64 -18.37
C LEU A 264 -30.80 -1.03 -19.68
N GLU A 265 -29.49 -0.82 -19.76
CA GLU A 265 -28.64 -1.08 -20.92
C GLU A 265 -27.27 -1.64 -20.51
N PRO A 266 -26.63 -2.47 -21.35
CA PRO A 266 -27.16 -3.07 -22.58
C PRO A 266 -28.10 -4.26 -22.32
N VAL A 267 -28.91 -4.61 -23.29
CA VAL A 267 -29.93 -5.66 -23.19
C VAL A 267 -29.33 -7.02 -22.84
N GLU A 268 -28.14 -7.33 -23.36
CA GLU A 268 -27.45 -8.60 -23.11
C GLU A 268 -27.11 -8.80 -21.64
N ILE A 269 -26.79 -7.72 -20.94
CA ILE A 269 -26.49 -7.77 -19.48
C ILE A 269 -27.79 -7.94 -18.71
N ARG A 270 -28.84 -7.21 -19.09
CA ARG A 270 -30.19 -7.35 -18.50
C ARG A 270 -30.72 -8.77 -18.62
N GLU A 271 -30.58 -9.40 -19.78
CA GLU A 271 -31.00 -10.79 -20.01
C GLU A 271 -30.20 -11.77 -19.14
N LYS A 272 -28.91 -11.62 -19.06
CA LYS A 272 -28.08 -12.46 -18.20
C LYS A 272 -28.45 -12.34 -16.69
N ILE A 273 -28.78 -11.13 -16.25
CA ILE A 273 -29.25 -10.91 -14.87
C ILE A 273 -30.58 -11.62 -14.66
N ARG A 274 -31.53 -11.52 -15.62
CA ARG A 274 -32.80 -12.24 -15.55
C ARG A 274 -32.59 -13.74 -15.43
N ASP A 275 -31.70 -14.32 -16.26
CA ASP A 275 -31.39 -15.75 -16.20
C ASP A 275 -30.75 -16.16 -14.86
N MET A 276 -29.95 -15.28 -14.27
CA MET A 276 -29.36 -15.52 -12.94
C MET A 276 -30.43 -15.45 -11.84
N ILE A 277 -31.39 -14.53 -11.93
CA ILE A 277 -32.52 -14.41 -11.00
C ILE A 277 -33.38 -15.68 -11.06
N GLU A 278 -33.69 -16.20 -12.25
CA GLU A 278 -34.44 -17.46 -12.38
C GLU A 278 -33.68 -18.66 -11.77
N LYS A 279 -32.36 -18.71 -11.92
CA LYS A 279 -31.55 -19.74 -11.27
C LYS A 279 -31.57 -19.57 -9.74
N MET A 280 -31.50 -18.35 -9.21
CA MET A 280 -31.62 -18.07 -7.78
C MET A 280 -32.98 -18.52 -7.25
N LYS A 281 -34.09 -18.18 -7.94
CA LYS A 281 -35.44 -18.61 -7.60
C LYS A 281 -35.52 -20.13 -7.45
N ASN A 282 -34.93 -20.87 -8.39
CA ASN A 282 -34.90 -22.34 -8.34
C ASN A 282 -34.08 -22.88 -7.15
N ILE A 283 -33.00 -22.21 -6.75
CA ILE A 283 -32.21 -22.59 -5.55
C ILE A 283 -33.05 -22.44 -4.27
N TYR A 284 -33.82 -21.35 -4.16
CA TYR A 284 -34.65 -21.08 -2.99
C TYR A 284 -36.03 -21.79 -3.06
N LYS A 285 -36.34 -22.51 -4.15
CA LYS A 285 -37.62 -23.24 -4.36
C LYS A 285 -38.87 -22.37 -4.18
N ILE A 286 -38.82 -21.17 -4.71
CA ILE A 286 -39.93 -20.18 -4.70
C ILE A 286 -40.72 -20.30 -6.02
#